data_56d0fd213a5b9f6960d645cd2641563e
#
_entry.id   56d0fd213a5b9f6960d645cd2641563e
#
_cell.length_a   1.000
_cell.length_b   1.000
_cell.length_c   1.000
_cell.angle_alpha   90.00
_cell.angle_beta   90.00
_cell.angle_gamma   90.00
#
_symmetry.space_group_name_H-M   'P 1'
#
loop_
_entity.id
_entity.type
_entity.pdbx_description
1 polymer ?
#
loop_
_entity_poly.entity_id
_entity_poly.type
_entity_poly.pdbx_seq_one_letter_code
_entity_poly.pdbx_strand_id
1 'polypeptide(L)'
;VAIFNESGLTLDLPDGLHFRFADLLAYKLLSGQNLKETDFAWIDGGKLFLLEVRSYAQVSTTLTGADLIPLKGQAVPHRFEALIDKLTDSLLMLLAAWADTDCGKSIKAGLPAAAKSRMPLKLVIAIEMPSTLSVHLSGLRDSLNARMRGRIALADVRNVALIDYARLLANPTFSAFVKAQV
;
A
#
# COMPACT_ATOMS: atom_id res chain seq x y z
N VAL A 1 15.48 7.66 -12.93
CA VAL A 1 15.03 6.69 -11.91
C VAL A 1 15.14 7.33 -10.56
N ALA A 2 14.06 7.34 -9.79
CA ALA A 2 14.07 7.81 -8.41
C ALA A 2 14.30 6.62 -7.47
N ILE A 3 15.24 6.78 -6.53
CA ILE A 3 15.64 5.74 -5.59
C ILE A 3 15.10 6.10 -4.21
N PHE A 4 14.39 5.16 -3.59
CA PHE A 4 13.85 5.30 -2.24
C PHE A 4 14.28 4.12 -1.37
N ASN A 5 14.56 4.40 -0.11
CA ASN A 5 14.82 3.38 0.91
C ASN A 5 13.70 3.40 1.94
N GLU A 6 13.06 2.26 2.14
CA GLU A 6 11.94 2.13 3.07
C GLU A 6 11.91 0.72 3.67
N SER A 7 11.93 0.66 4.99
CA SER A 7 11.70 -0.58 5.75
C SER A 7 12.54 -1.78 5.28
N GLY A 8 13.84 -1.56 4.95
CA GLY A 8 14.76 -2.61 4.49
C GLY A 8 14.69 -2.93 2.99
N LEU A 9 13.91 -2.19 2.23
CA LEU A 9 13.85 -2.28 0.77
C LEU A 9 14.39 -1.01 0.11
N THR A 10 15.02 -1.20 -1.05
CA THR A 10 15.35 -0.12 -2.00
C THR A 10 14.41 -0.23 -3.19
N LEU A 11 13.74 0.87 -3.54
CA LEU A 11 12.85 0.96 -4.68
C LEU A 11 13.45 1.87 -5.76
N ASP A 12 13.63 1.32 -6.95
CA ASP A 12 14.10 2.03 -8.14
C ASP A 12 12.89 2.32 -9.04
N LEU A 13 12.22 3.46 -8.85
CA LEU A 13 10.98 3.76 -9.55
C LEU A 13 11.22 4.61 -10.81
N PRO A 14 10.47 4.37 -11.92
CA PRO A 14 10.69 5.07 -13.19
C PRO A 14 10.28 6.54 -13.09
N ASP A 15 11.12 7.44 -13.64
CA ASP A 15 10.83 8.87 -13.66
C ASP A 15 9.54 9.16 -14.43
N GLY A 16 8.75 10.08 -13.90
CA GLY A 16 7.48 10.49 -14.50
C GLY A 16 6.36 9.45 -14.47
N LEU A 17 6.61 8.25 -13.93
CA LEU A 17 5.62 7.17 -13.80
C LEU A 17 5.39 6.76 -12.35
N HIS A 18 5.95 7.46 -11.38
CA HIS A 18 5.75 7.20 -9.95
C HIS A 18 5.33 8.46 -9.22
N PHE A 19 4.76 8.28 -8.04
CA PHE A 19 4.50 9.34 -7.07
C PHE A 19 4.37 8.75 -5.66
N ARG A 20 4.48 9.61 -4.66
CA ARG A 20 4.11 9.33 -3.27
C ARG A 20 3.07 10.35 -2.86
N PHE A 21 1.99 9.93 -2.23
CA PHE A 21 1.00 10.88 -1.71
C PHE A 21 1.65 11.85 -0.72
N ALA A 22 2.54 11.35 0.14
CA ALA A 22 3.29 12.15 1.11
C ALA A 22 4.04 13.35 0.50
N ASP A 23 4.41 13.28 -0.78
CA ASP A 23 5.13 14.35 -1.48
C ASP A 23 4.19 15.39 -2.10
N LEU A 24 2.90 15.06 -2.27
CA LEU A 24 1.92 15.96 -2.86
C LEU A 24 1.54 17.08 -1.89
N LEU A 25 1.60 18.32 -2.35
CA LEU A 25 1.20 19.48 -1.54
C LEU A 25 -0.25 19.37 -1.06
N ALA A 26 -1.15 18.91 -1.94
CA ALA A 26 -2.56 18.70 -1.60
C ALA A 26 -2.75 17.69 -0.45
N TYR A 27 -1.97 16.60 -0.44
CA TYR A 27 -1.99 15.64 0.66
C TYR A 27 -1.46 16.25 1.96
N LYS A 28 -0.35 17.00 1.90
CA LYS A 28 0.23 17.66 3.09
C LYS A 28 -0.76 18.59 3.79
N LEU A 29 -1.64 19.23 3.04
CA LEU A 29 -2.71 20.07 3.59
C LEU A 29 -3.84 19.25 4.24
N LEU A 30 -4.02 17.98 3.84
CA LEU A 30 -5.05 17.09 4.35
C LEU A 30 -4.54 16.11 5.41
N SER A 31 -3.23 15.85 5.48
CA SER A 31 -2.63 14.86 6.39
C SER A 31 -2.91 15.15 7.87
N GLY A 32 -3.05 16.43 8.25
CA GLY A 32 -3.46 16.85 9.59
C GLY A 32 -4.91 16.46 9.97
N GLN A 33 -5.70 15.93 9.02
CA GLN A 33 -7.08 15.50 9.19
C GLN A 33 -7.23 13.96 9.25
N ASN A 34 -6.19 13.27 9.71
CA ASN A 34 -6.12 11.81 9.88
C ASN A 34 -6.19 10.98 8.59
N LEU A 35 -5.95 11.57 7.41
CA LEU A 35 -5.75 10.80 6.19
C LEU A 35 -4.40 10.09 6.23
N LYS A 36 -4.39 8.84 5.81
CA LYS A 36 -3.21 7.99 5.71
C LYS A 36 -2.96 7.59 4.26
N GLU A 37 -1.69 7.34 3.92
CA GLU A 37 -1.30 6.97 2.56
C GLU A 37 -0.49 5.68 2.54
N THR A 38 -0.52 5.01 1.39
CA THR A 38 0.45 3.98 1.04
C THR A 38 1.79 4.63 0.68
N ASP A 39 2.88 3.90 0.93
CA ASP A 39 4.22 4.47 0.84
C ASP A 39 4.62 4.87 -0.59
N PHE A 40 4.21 4.07 -1.60
CA PHE A 40 4.60 4.28 -3.00
C PHE A 40 3.47 4.01 -3.98
N ALA A 41 3.54 4.70 -5.12
CA ALA A 41 2.71 4.44 -6.28
C ALA A 41 3.55 4.53 -7.57
N TRP A 42 3.36 3.59 -8.50
CA TRP A 42 3.99 3.65 -9.82
C TRP A 42 3.13 2.97 -10.89
N ILE A 43 3.39 3.31 -12.14
CA ILE A 43 2.71 2.77 -13.30
C ILE A 43 3.64 1.78 -13.99
N ASP A 44 3.16 0.56 -14.20
CA ASP A 44 3.83 -0.45 -14.99
C ASP A 44 2.81 -1.31 -15.75
N GLY A 45 3.12 -1.66 -16.99
CA GLY A 45 2.24 -2.48 -17.82
C GLY A 45 0.81 -1.94 -17.94
N GLY A 46 0.61 -0.61 -17.95
CA GLY A 46 -0.70 0.03 -18.03
C GLY A 46 -1.55 -0.11 -16.76
N LYS A 47 -0.95 -0.43 -15.62
CA LYS A 47 -1.60 -0.55 -14.31
C LYS A 47 -0.92 0.37 -13.30
N LEU A 48 -1.69 0.95 -12.41
CA LEU A 48 -1.18 1.70 -11.27
C LEU A 48 -1.07 0.76 -10.06
N PHE A 49 0.14 0.63 -9.54
CA PHE A 49 0.43 -0.09 -8.30
C PHE A 49 0.42 0.88 -7.13
N LEU A 50 -0.26 0.53 -6.06
CA LEU A 50 -0.14 1.14 -4.74
C LEU A 50 0.54 0.15 -3.83
N LEU A 51 1.67 0.52 -3.27
CA LEU A 51 2.49 -0.33 -2.41
C LEU A 51 2.59 0.26 -1.01
N GLU A 52 2.22 -0.54 -0.05
CA GLU A 52 2.55 -0.35 1.36
C GLU A 52 3.68 -1.29 1.74
N VAL A 53 4.69 -0.78 2.43
CA VAL A 53 5.87 -1.54 2.87
C VAL A 53 5.90 -1.59 4.39
N ARG A 54 6.01 -2.79 4.98
CA ARG A 54 6.06 -2.97 6.43
C ARG A 54 7.10 -4.00 6.84
N SER A 55 8.01 -3.60 7.72
CA SER A 55 8.89 -4.54 8.42
C SER A 55 8.48 -4.68 9.87
N TYR A 56 8.30 -5.91 10.31
CA TYR A 56 8.10 -6.28 11.71
C TYR A 56 9.33 -6.98 12.30
N ALA A 57 10.45 -7.00 11.58
CA ALA A 57 11.68 -7.68 12.05
C ALA A 57 12.19 -7.15 13.39
N GLN A 58 12.12 -5.82 13.60
CA GLN A 58 12.61 -5.18 14.83
C GLN A 58 11.71 -5.37 16.05
N VAL A 59 10.42 -5.69 15.86
CA VAL A 59 9.45 -5.89 16.95
C VAL A 59 9.11 -7.36 17.17
N SER A 60 9.89 -8.26 16.60
CA SER A 60 9.62 -9.70 16.52
C SER A 60 9.49 -10.40 17.88
N THR A 61 10.16 -9.89 18.91
CA THR A 61 10.18 -10.52 20.25
C THR A 61 8.89 -10.28 21.05
N THR A 62 8.12 -9.27 20.70
CA THR A 62 6.89 -8.89 21.42
C THR A 62 5.62 -9.07 20.58
N LEU A 63 5.76 -9.30 19.27
CA LEU A 63 4.65 -9.41 18.37
C LEU A 63 4.08 -10.82 18.34
N THR A 64 2.75 -10.91 18.42
CA THR A 64 1.99 -12.17 18.35
C THR A 64 1.01 -12.15 17.19
N GLY A 65 0.43 -13.31 16.86
CA GLY A 65 -0.63 -13.36 15.83
C GLY A 65 -1.85 -12.51 16.17
N ALA A 66 -2.16 -12.35 17.46
CA ALA A 66 -3.26 -11.51 17.93
C ALA A 66 -3.06 -10.01 17.67
N ASP A 67 -1.80 -9.56 17.52
CA ASP A 67 -1.48 -8.18 17.17
C ASP A 67 -1.66 -7.87 15.67
N LEU A 68 -1.86 -8.91 14.87
CA LEU A 68 -1.89 -8.81 13.40
C LEU A 68 -3.25 -9.21 12.82
N ILE A 69 -3.95 -10.17 13.41
CA ILE A 69 -5.17 -10.76 12.84
C ILE A 69 -6.35 -10.48 13.77
N PRO A 70 -7.45 -9.88 13.26
CA PRO A 70 -8.64 -9.66 14.05
C PRO A 70 -9.27 -11.00 14.44
N LEU A 71 -9.50 -11.18 15.73
CA LEU A 71 -10.18 -12.35 16.30
C LEU A 71 -11.62 -12.02 16.61
N LYS A 72 -12.53 -13.00 16.42
CA LYS A 72 -13.96 -12.81 16.68
C LYS A 72 -14.21 -12.44 18.15
N GLY A 73 -14.93 -11.34 18.36
CA GLY A 73 -15.27 -10.87 19.71
C GLY A 73 -14.17 -10.08 20.42
N GLN A 74 -13.05 -9.82 19.77
CA GLN A 74 -11.97 -8.98 20.29
C GLN A 74 -11.89 -7.65 19.54
N ALA A 75 -11.21 -6.67 20.15
CA ALA A 75 -10.89 -5.41 19.48
C ALA A 75 -10.01 -5.68 18.25
N VAL A 76 -10.22 -4.91 17.20
CA VAL A 76 -9.41 -5.03 15.99
C VAL A 76 -7.97 -4.59 16.29
N PRO A 77 -6.95 -5.38 15.94
CA PRO A 77 -5.57 -5.01 16.19
C PRO A 77 -5.20 -3.70 15.47
N HIS A 78 -4.56 -2.78 16.17
CA HIS A 78 -4.17 -1.48 15.61
C HIS A 78 -3.31 -1.60 14.35
N ARG A 79 -2.40 -2.58 14.30
CA ARG A 79 -1.55 -2.82 13.12
C ARG A 79 -2.36 -3.25 11.90
N PHE A 80 -3.36 -4.09 12.09
CA PHE A 80 -4.29 -4.48 11.03
C PHE A 80 -5.13 -3.28 10.56
N GLU A 81 -5.67 -2.52 11.48
CA GLU A 81 -6.48 -1.34 11.19
C GLU A 81 -5.68 -0.29 10.42
N ALA A 82 -4.41 -0.06 10.80
CA ALA A 82 -3.53 0.86 10.09
C ALA A 82 -3.30 0.48 8.61
N LEU A 83 -3.21 -0.81 8.28
CA LEU A 83 -3.12 -1.27 6.88
C LEU A 83 -4.42 -0.99 6.11
N ILE A 84 -5.57 -1.24 6.74
CA ILE A 84 -6.88 -0.96 6.15
C ILE A 84 -7.04 0.52 5.85
N ASP A 85 -6.70 1.38 6.82
CA ASP A 85 -6.81 2.83 6.68
C ASP A 85 -5.95 3.34 5.53
N LYS A 86 -4.67 2.97 5.49
CA LYS A 86 -3.75 3.39 4.43
C LYS A 86 -4.25 3.02 3.02
N LEU A 87 -4.71 1.79 2.85
CA LEU A 87 -5.26 1.35 1.56
C LEU A 87 -6.57 2.08 1.23
N THR A 88 -7.45 2.25 2.22
CA THR A 88 -8.75 2.91 2.03
C THR A 88 -8.56 4.36 1.64
N ASP A 89 -7.74 5.09 2.38
CA ASP A 89 -7.54 6.52 2.15
C ASP A 89 -6.81 6.78 0.84
N SER A 90 -5.82 5.94 0.49
CA SER A 90 -5.15 6.02 -0.82
C SER A 90 -6.11 5.78 -1.99
N LEU A 91 -7.01 4.80 -1.86
CA LEU A 91 -8.07 4.58 -2.85
C LEU A 91 -9.02 5.77 -2.94
N LEU A 92 -9.45 6.30 -1.80
CA LEU A 92 -10.36 7.45 -1.74
C LEU A 92 -9.73 8.66 -2.42
N MET A 93 -8.46 8.95 -2.15
CA MET A 93 -7.73 10.04 -2.78
C MET A 93 -7.64 9.89 -4.31
N LEU A 94 -7.35 8.67 -4.80
CA LEU A 94 -7.33 8.42 -6.25
C LEU A 94 -8.71 8.55 -6.88
N LEU A 95 -9.73 7.96 -6.28
CA LEU A 95 -11.11 8.05 -6.79
C LEU A 95 -11.59 9.50 -6.81
N ALA A 96 -11.28 10.29 -5.77
CA ALA A 96 -11.58 11.71 -5.73
C ALA A 96 -10.86 12.48 -6.85
N ALA A 97 -9.58 12.17 -7.10
CA ALA A 97 -8.79 12.77 -8.17
C ALA A 97 -9.37 12.43 -9.56
N TRP A 98 -9.78 11.19 -9.78
CA TRP A 98 -10.39 10.77 -11.05
C TRP A 98 -11.82 11.26 -11.23
N ALA A 99 -12.56 11.50 -10.15
CA ALA A 99 -13.91 12.09 -10.18
C ALA A 99 -13.92 13.62 -10.23
N ASP A 100 -12.73 14.25 -10.24
CA ASP A 100 -12.58 15.72 -10.28
C ASP A 100 -13.35 16.45 -9.16
N THR A 101 -13.42 15.87 -7.96
CA THR A 101 -13.90 16.60 -6.78
C THR A 101 -12.99 17.78 -6.46
N ASP A 102 -13.43 18.76 -5.68
CA ASP A 102 -12.64 19.96 -5.44
C ASP A 102 -11.26 19.65 -4.82
N CYS A 103 -11.21 18.83 -3.77
CA CYS A 103 -9.93 18.34 -3.22
C CYS A 103 -9.22 17.40 -4.20
N GLY A 104 -9.97 16.57 -4.92
CA GLY A 104 -9.44 15.63 -5.90
C GLY A 104 -8.69 16.30 -7.05
N LYS A 105 -9.14 17.46 -7.55
CA LYS A 105 -8.43 18.25 -8.57
C LYS A 105 -7.05 18.66 -8.09
N SER A 106 -6.93 19.05 -6.82
CA SER A 106 -5.65 19.44 -6.24
C SER A 106 -4.69 18.23 -6.12
N ILE A 107 -5.19 17.06 -5.75
CA ILE A 107 -4.41 15.81 -5.75
C ILE A 107 -4.02 15.45 -7.19
N LYS A 108 -4.97 15.46 -8.13
CA LYS A 108 -4.78 15.16 -9.56
C LYS A 108 -3.72 16.03 -10.21
N ALA A 109 -3.61 17.30 -9.81
CA ALA A 109 -2.60 18.23 -10.35
C ALA A 109 -1.18 17.71 -10.09
N GLY A 110 -0.92 17.10 -8.94
CA GLY A 110 0.38 16.55 -8.54
C GLY A 110 0.67 15.14 -9.05
N LEU A 111 -0.31 14.45 -9.66
CA LEU A 111 -0.08 13.10 -10.20
C LEU A 111 0.68 13.14 -11.53
N PRO A 112 1.47 12.09 -11.86
CA PRO A 112 2.00 11.88 -13.20
C PRO A 112 0.89 11.90 -14.25
N ALA A 113 1.19 12.41 -15.44
CA ALA A 113 0.19 12.56 -16.51
C ALA A 113 -0.60 11.26 -16.78
N ALA A 114 0.09 10.12 -16.80
CA ALA A 114 -0.52 8.81 -17.01
C ALA A 114 -1.46 8.36 -15.87
N ALA A 115 -1.26 8.86 -14.62
CA ALA A 115 -2.10 8.53 -13.46
C ALA A 115 -3.32 9.48 -13.32
N LYS A 116 -3.42 10.54 -14.12
CA LYS A 116 -4.51 11.52 -14.03
C LYS A 116 -5.85 11.00 -14.50
N SER A 117 -5.87 9.90 -15.24
CA SER A 117 -7.09 9.24 -15.70
C SER A 117 -7.23 7.88 -15.04
N ARG A 118 -8.48 7.42 -14.91
CA ARG A 118 -8.79 6.11 -14.36
C ARG A 118 -8.05 5.01 -15.13
N MET A 119 -7.42 4.13 -14.39
CA MET A 119 -6.69 2.99 -14.93
C MET A 119 -6.78 1.79 -13.97
N PRO A 120 -6.48 0.56 -14.44
CA PRO A 120 -6.49 -0.61 -13.58
C PRO A 120 -5.55 -0.45 -12.38
N LEU A 121 -6.03 -0.81 -11.19
CA LEU A 121 -5.29 -0.71 -9.93
C LEU A 121 -4.80 -2.06 -9.45
N LYS A 122 -3.64 -2.05 -8.80
CA LYS A 122 -3.08 -3.14 -8.02
C LYS A 122 -2.72 -2.64 -6.63
N LEU A 123 -3.33 -3.25 -5.62
CA LEU A 123 -3.02 -2.96 -4.22
C LEU A 123 -2.09 -4.03 -3.69
N VAL A 124 -0.94 -3.63 -3.19
CA VAL A 124 0.12 -4.52 -2.72
C VAL A 124 0.55 -4.08 -1.32
N ILE A 125 0.64 -5.03 -0.42
CA ILE A 125 1.32 -4.89 0.87
C ILE A 125 2.52 -5.82 0.85
N ALA A 126 3.71 -5.24 0.90
CA ALA A 126 4.95 -5.97 1.12
C ALA A 126 5.23 -6.00 2.63
N ILE A 127 5.38 -7.20 3.17
CA ILE A 127 5.55 -7.38 4.60
C ILE A 127 6.78 -8.23 4.91
N GLU A 128 7.62 -7.75 5.82
CA GLU A 128 8.66 -8.56 6.43
C GLU A 128 8.18 -9.04 7.78
N MET A 129 8.09 -10.35 7.92
CA MET A 129 7.74 -11.00 9.18
C MET A 129 8.85 -11.91 9.67
N PRO A 130 9.06 -11.97 10.99
CA PRO A 130 9.87 -13.02 11.59
C PRO A 130 9.34 -14.41 11.19
N SER A 131 10.22 -15.39 11.09
CA SER A 131 9.86 -16.76 10.72
C SER A 131 8.78 -17.36 11.65
N THR A 132 8.79 -17.00 12.92
CA THR A 132 7.80 -17.42 13.93
C THR A 132 6.39 -16.91 13.63
N LEU A 133 6.25 -15.82 12.90
CA LEU A 133 4.96 -15.19 12.56
C LEU A 133 4.53 -15.46 11.11
N SER A 134 5.38 -16.06 10.29
CA SER A 134 5.08 -16.35 8.87
C SER A 134 3.85 -17.24 8.68
N VAL A 135 3.56 -18.09 9.65
CA VAL A 135 2.34 -18.95 9.69
C VAL A 135 1.06 -18.11 9.67
N HIS A 136 1.10 -16.87 10.13
CA HIS A 136 -0.06 -15.97 10.18
C HIS A 136 -0.33 -15.20 8.88
N LEU A 137 0.58 -15.23 7.90
CA LEU A 137 0.45 -14.47 6.65
C LEU A 137 -0.82 -14.79 5.86
N SER A 138 -1.22 -16.07 5.78
CA SER A 138 -2.46 -16.42 5.07
C SER A 138 -3.70 -15.91 5.79
N GLY A 139 -3.77 -16.04 7.11
CA GLY A 139 -4.88 -15.52 7.91
C GLY A 139 -4.98 -13.98 7.85
N LEU A 140 -3.84 -13.30 7.88
CA LEU A 140 -3.78 -11.85 7.71
C LEU A 140 -4.28 -11.42 6.33
N ARG A 141 -3.81 -12.08 5.26
CA ARG A 141 -4.27 -11.82 3.89
C ARG A 141 -5.77 -12.02 3.74
N ASP A 142 -6.29 -13.11 4.26
CA ASP A 142 -7.71 -13.47 4.11
C ASP A 142 -8.60 -12.49 4.90
N SER A 143 -8.21 -12.13 6.13
CA SER A 143 -8.88 -11.12 6.95
C SER A 143 -8.87 -9.74 6.30
N LEU A 144 -7.72 -9.35 5.73
CA LEU A 144 -7.55 -8.07 5.02
C LEU A 144 -8.46 -8.01 3.79
N ASN A 145 -8.47 -9.04 2.97
CA ASN A 145 -9.33 -9.11 1.79
C ASN A 145 -10.82 -9.14 2.17
N ALA A 146 -11.20 -9.85 3.21
CA ALA A 146 -12.57 -9.84 3.72
C ALA A 146 -12.99 -8.43 4.16
N ARG A 147 -12.14 -7.71 4.88
CA ARG A 147 -12.40 -6.35 5.37
C ARG A 147 -12.44 -5.31 4.25
N MET A 148 -11.61 -5.48 3.22
CA MET A 148 -11.49 -4.57 2.09
C MET A 148 -12.49 -4.82 0.97
N ARG A 149 -13.17 -5.98 0.93
CA ARG A 149 -13.99 -6.44 -0.21
C ARG A 149 -14.89 -5.37 -0.82
N GLY A 150 -15.70 -4.68 -0.02
CA GLY A 150 -16.61 -3.64 -0.51
C GLY A 150 -15.87 -2.42 -1.04
N ARG A 151 -14.79 -2.00 -0.35
CA ARG A 151 -14.02 -0.81 -0.74
C ARG A 151 -13.29 -0.99 -2.06
N ILE A 152 -12.61 -2.14 -2.23
CA ILE A 152 -11.84 -2.42 -3.44
C ILE A 152 -12.74 -2.68 -4.65
N ALA A 153 -13.96 -3.19 -4.44
CA ALA A 153 -14.95 -3.37 -5.51
C ALA A 153 -15.34 -2.04 -6.17
N LEU A 154 -15.39 -0.93 -5.41
CA LEU A 154 -15.65 0.41 -5.96
C LEU A 154 -14.56 0.91 -6.92
N ALA A 155 -13.37 0.34 -6.82
CA ALA A 155 -12.21 0.65 -7.67
C ALA A 155 -11.92 -0.44 -8.71
N ASP A 156 -12.81 -1.42 -8.90
CA ASP A 156 -12.64 -2.60 -9.77
C ASP A 156 -11.39 -3.43 -9.43
N VAL A 157 -10.98 -3.41 -8.17
CA VAL A 157 -9.88 -4.24 -7.67
C VAL A 157 -10.45 -5.54 -7.11
N ARG A 158 -9.88 -6.68 -7.51
CA ARG A 158 -10.37 -8.00 -7.08
C ARG A 158 -9.90 -8.39 -5.68
N ASN A 159 -8.65 -8.06 -5.36
CA ASN A 159 -8.02 -8.41 -4.09
C ASN A 159 -6.84 -7.50 -3.79
N VAL A 160 -6.48 -7.44 -2.52
CA VAL A 160 -5.20 -6.90 -2.05
C VAL A 160 -4.18 -8.04 -2.04
N ALA A 161 -3.05 -7.84 -2.70
CA ALA A 161 -1.92 -8.76 -2.62
C ALA A 161 -1.14 -8.50 -1.34
N LEU A 162 -1.05 -9.50 -0.46
CA LEU A 162 -0.15 -9.50 0.69
C LEU A 162 1.00 -10.44 0.37
N ILE A 163 2.21 -9.91 0.31
CA ILE A 163 3.41 -10.61 -0.16
C ILE A 163 4.52 -10.44 0.86
N ASP A 164 5.17 -11.53 1.26
CA ASP A 164 6.41 -11.44 2.05
C ASP A 164 7.58 -10.94 1.18
N TYR A 165 8.61 -10.35 1.83
CA TYR A 165 9.75 -9.78 1.10
C TYR A 165 10.47 -10.78 0.22
N ALA A 166 10.64 -12.03 0.64
CA ALA A 166 11.31 -13.03 -0.18
C ALA A 166 10.56 -13.28 -1.50
N ARG A 167 9.24 -13.41 -1.42
CA ARG A 167 8.39 -13.57 -2.62
C ARG A 167 8.30 -12.30 -3.45
N LEU A 168 8.29 -11.13 -2.81
CA LEU A 168 8.30 -9.84 -3.52
C LEU A 168 9.56 -9.71 -4.38
N LEU A 169 10.73 -9.96 -3.80
CA LEU A 169 12.03 -9.88 -4.47
C LEU A 169 12.22 -10.94 -5.57
N ALA A 170 11.61 -12.12 -5.41
CA ALA A 170 11.63 -13.19 -6.41
C ALA A 170 10.60 -13.01 -7.53
N ASN A 171 9.63 -12.11 -7.37
CA ASN A 171 8.55 -11.92 -8.35
C ASN A 171 9.01 -11.03 -9.51
N PRO A 172 8.94 -11.50 -10.77
CA PRO A 172 9.40 -10.72 -11.93
C PRO A 172 8.75 -9.35 -12.09
N THR A 173 7.50 -9.20 -11.65
CA THR A 173 6.78 -7.91 -11.71
C THR A 173 7.40 -6.87 -10.78
N PHE A 174 7.97 -7.29 -9.65
CA PHE A 174 8.51 -6.38 -8.64
C PHE A 174 10.03 -6.29 -8.64
N SER A 175 10.74 -7.37 -8.98
CA SER A 175 12.21 -7.42 -8.93
C SER A 175 12.89 -6.40 -9.85
N ALA A 176 12.18 -5.88 -10.85
CA ALA A 176 12.65 -4.78 -11.70
C ALA A 176 12.71 -3.44 -10.93
N PHE A 177 11.90 -3.29 -9.88
CA PHE A 177 11.72 -2.02 -9.15
C PHE A 177 12.14 -2.12 -7.68
N VAL A 178 12.20 -3.32 -7.11
CA VAL A 178 12.41 -3.52 -5.67
C VAL A 178 13.60 -4.44 -5.44
N LYS A 179 14.49 -4.02 -4.55
CA LYS A 179 15.70 -4.76 -4.14
C LYS A 179 15.79 -4.78 -2.62
N ALA A 180 16.48 -5.77 -2.06
CA ALA A 180 16.86 -5.72 -0.65
C ALA A 180 17.83 -4.55 -0.43
N GLN A 181 17.65 -3.82 0.65
CA GLN A 181 18.61 -2.80 1.06
C GLN A 181 19.89 -3.51 1.56
N VAL A 182 21.04 -3.10 1.05
CA VAL A 182 22.37 -3.62 1.44
C VAL A 182 22.89 -2.86 2.65
#